data_8d3b8e56e97701bdb52d370f810da93f
#
_entry.id   8d3b8e56e97701bdb52d370f810da93f
#
_cell.length_a   1.000
_cell.length_b   1.000
_cell.length_c   1.000
_cell.angle_alpha   90.00
_cell.angle_beta   90.00
_cell.angle_gamma   90.00
#
_symmetry.space_group_name_H-M   'P 1'
#
loop_
_entity.id
_entity.type
_entity.pdbx_description
1 polymer ?
#
loop_
_entity_poly.entity_id
_entity_poly.type
_entity_poly.pdbx_seq_one_letter_code
_entity_poly.pdbx_strand_id
1 'polypeptide(L)'
;MHPLLRALPFNLFLLAGCGGIAWATAQADAQMGLPSLAHPAGMVVGALLVALGLRLRLLATIAYYRHKLAVMRLRPQQRLVTSGVFVHLRNPLLQGWWMLQAGWGVALGTPAGLLLALALGIVLDFWVKWEELTLAAKFGDEYVAYRARTPRWGWRR
;
A
#
# COMPACT_ATOMS: atom_id res chain seq x y z
N MET A 1 18.67 13.14 11.85
CA MET A 1 18.10 11.79 12.07
C MET A 1 17.94 11.10 10.71
N HIS A 2 18.46 9.88 10.59
CA HIS A 2 18.49 9.14 9.32
C HIS A 2 17.05 8.89 8.79
N PRO A 3 16.77 9.06 7.47
CA PRO A 3 15.43 8.90 6.91
C PRO A 3 14.76 7.56 7.23
N LEU A 4 15.55 6.48 7.32
CA LEU A 4 15.08 5.15 7.69
C LEU A 4 14.47 5.13 9.10
N LEU A 5 15.16 5.74 10.09
CA LEU A 5 14.67 5.79 11.48
C LEU A 5 13.35 6.55 11.61
N ARG A 6 13.14 7.56 10.75
CA ARG A 6 11.85 8.29 10.69
C ARG A 6 10.75 7.48 10.01
N ALA A 7 11.12 6.62 9.05
CA ALA A 7 10.14 5.82 8.30
C ALA A 7 9.59 4.64 9.11
N LEU A 8 10.39 4.05 10.01
CA LEU A 8 10.05 2.82 10.72
C LEU A 8 8.77 2.93 11.57
N PRO A 9 8.59 3.91 12.49
CA PRO A 9 7.48 3.88 13.44
C PRO A 9 6.11 3.85 12.76
N PHE A 10 5.91 4.70 11.77
CA PHE A 10 4.64 4.76 11.04
C PHE A 10 4.36 3.49 10.24
N ASN A 11 5.37 2.92 9.59
CA ASN A 11 5.19 1.69 8.80
C ASN A 11 5.00 0.46 9.70
N LEU A 12 5.63 0.40 10.88
CA LEU A 12 5.39 -0.65 11.87
C LEU A 12 4.00 -0.52 12.50
N PHE A 13 3.56 0.70 12.80
CA PHE A 13 2.20 0.93 13.26
C PHE A 13 1.16 0.47 12.24
N LEU A 14 1.36 0.77 10.95
CA LEU A 14 0.47 0.31 9.90
C LEU A 14 0.50 -1.21 9.72
N LEU A 15 1.69 -1.82 9.79
CA LEU A 15 1.85 -3.28 9.75
C LEU A 15 1.06 -3.95 10.87
N ALA A 16 1.23 -3.47 12.09
CA ALA A 16 0.50 -3.98 13.26
C ALA A 16 -1.01 -3.74 13.14
N GLY A 17 -1.42 -2.57 12.64
CA GLY A 17 -2.83 -2.24 12.39
C GLY A 17 -3.50 -3.19 11.39
N CYS A 18 -2.84 -3.45 10.25
CA CYS A 18 -3.33 -4.42 9.27
C CYS A 18 -3.42 -5.84 9.87
N GLY A 19 -2.42 -6.24 10.68
CA GLY A 19 -2.45 -7.53 11.39
C GLY A 19 -3.59 -7.61 12.40
N GLY A 20 -3.82 -6.55 13.17
CA GLY A 20 -4.93 -6.46 14.11
C GLY A 20 -6.31 -6.53 13.44
N ILE A 21 -6.48 -5.84 12.30
CA ILE A 21 -7.70 -5.92 11.48
C ILE A 21 -7.90 -7.35 10.96
N ALA A 22 -6.86 -8.00 10.44
CA ALA A 22 -6.95 -9.36 9.95
C ALA A 22 -7.25 -10.37 11.08
N TRP A 23 -6.70 -10.16 12.27
CA TRP A 23 -7.05 -10.96 13.44
C TRP A 23 -8.52 -10.74 13.84
N ALA A 24 -8.99 -9.51 13.87
CA ALA A 24 -10.38 -9.19 14.18
C ALA A 24 -11.37 -9.82 13.16
N THR A 25 -11.02 -9.79 11.86
CA THR A 25 -11.81 -10.46 10.83
C THR A 25 -11.82 -11.97 11.01
N ALA A 26 -10.71 -12.60 11.45
CA ALA A 26 -10.66 -14.02 11.76
C ALA A 26 -11.59 -14.40 12.92
N GLN A 27 -11.65 -13.55 13.97
CA GLN A 27 -12.59 -13.76 15.08
C GLN A 27 -14.06 -13.62 14.62
N ALA A 28 -14.34 -12.63 13.78
CA ALA A 28 -15.68 -12.44 13.21
C ALA A 28 -16.11 -13.64 12.33
N ASP A 29 -15.22 -14.12 11.47
CA ASP A 29 -15.44 -15.31 10.64
C ASP A 29 -15.79 -16.53 11.50
N ALA A 30 -15.03 -16.76 12.58
CA ALA A 30 -15.28 -17.87 13.52
C ALA A 30 -16.64 -17.74 14.22
N GLN A 31 -17.02 -16.52 14.64
CA GLN A 31 -18.33 -16.28 15.27
C GLN A 31 -19.50 -16.48 14.30
N MET A 32 -19.30 -16.20 13.01
CA MET A 32 -20.29 -16.41 11.95
C MET A 32 -20.29 -17.84 11.42
N GLY A 33 -19.46 -18.73 11.93
CA GLY A 33 -19.33 -20.11 11.46
C GLY A 33 -18.73 -20.23 10.05
N LEU A 34 -18.00 -19.23 9.57
CA LEU A 34 -17.35 -19.29 8.27
C LEU A 34 -16.10 -20.20 8.32
N PRO A 35 -15.87 -21.00 7.26
CA PRO A 35 -14.71 -21.88 7.23
C PRO A 35 -13.42 -21.10 7.13
N SER A 36 -12.41 -21.50 7.90
CA SER A 36 -11.04 -20.98 7.73
C SER A 36 -10.46 -21.49 6.40
N LEU A 37 -9.89 -20.58 5.61
CA LEU A 37 -9.13 -20.88 4.38
C LEU A 37 -7.63 -21.01 4.65
N ALA A 38 -7.22 -21.07 5.93
CA ALA A 38 -5.82 -21.17 6.33
C ALA A 38 -5.18 -22.43 5.75
N HIS A 39 -4.06 -22.25 5.05
CA HIS A 39 -3.28 -23.33 4.46
C HIS A 39 -1.79 -22.97 4.49
N PRO A 40 -0.85 -23.93 4.67
CA PRO A 40 0.57 -23.62 4.74
C PRO A 40 1.12 -22.83 3.55
N ALA A 41 0.69 -23.14 2.34
CA ALA A 41 1.07 -22.34 1.16
C ALA A 41 0.50 -20.91 1.22
N GLY A 42 -0.72 -20.73 1.72
CA GLY A 42 -1.32 -19.42 1.95
C GLY A 42 -0.53 -18.59 2.97
N MET A 43 -0.07 -19.21 4.05
CA MET A 43 0.79 -18.53 5.04
C MET A 43 2.09 -18.02 4.42
N VAL A 44 2.74 -18.82 3.57
CA VAL A 44 3.97 -18.42 2.86
C VAL A 44 3.68 -17.27 1.90
N VAL A 45 2.65 -17.42 1.05
CA VAL A 45 2.24 -16.35 0.09
C VAL A 45 1.87 -15.07 0.81
N GLY A 46 1.09 -15.17 1.88
CA GLY A 46 0.70 -14.03 2.69
C GLY A 46 1.90 -13.33 3.34
N ALA A 47 2.83 -14.09 3.91
CA ALA A 47 4.07 -13.54 4.48
C ALA A 47 4.92 -12.83 3.42
N LEU A 48 5.04 -13.38 2.22
CA LEU A 48 5.73 -12.72 1.10
C LEU A 48 5.05 -11.42 0.68
N LEU A 49 3.72 -11.39 0.60
CA LEU A 49 2.96 -10.16 0.31
C LEU A 49 3.17 -9.10 1.39
N VAL A 50 3.15 -9.48 2.67
CA VAL A 50 3.43 -8.57 3.79
C VAL A 50 4.85 -8.01 3.69
N ALA A 51 5.85 -8.85 3.45
CA ALA A 51 7.25 -8.43 3.32
C ALA A 51 7.45 -7.47 2.14
N LEU A 52 6.88 -7.77 0.97
CA LEU A 52 6.94 -6.92 -0.21
C LEU A 52 6.19 -5.59 0.01
N GLY A 53 5.01 -5.64 0.61
CA GLY A 53 4.22 -4.45 0.95
C GLY A 53 4.98 -3.52 1.90
N LEU A 54 5.58 -4.06 2.96
CA LEU A 54 6.40 -3.31 3.90
C LEU A 54 7.63 -2.71 3.22
N ARG A 55 8.32 -3.48 2.37
CA ARG A 55 9.46 -2.98 1.58
C ARG A 55 9.08 -1.81 0.68
N LEU A 56 7.97 -1.93 -0.07
CA LEU A 56 7.50 -0.84 -0.93
C LEU A 56 7.20 0.43 -0.13
N ARG A 57 6.52 0.29 1.01
CA ARG A 57 6.20 1.42 1.89
C ARG A 57 7.44 2.07 2.46
N LEU A 58 8.39 1.28 2.95
CA LEU A 58 9.65 1.82 3.50
C LEU A 58 10.42 2.60 2.44
N LEU A 59 10.59 2.03 1.23
CA LEU A 59 11.29 2.70 0.14
C LEU A 59 10.61 4.01 -0.28
N ALA A 60 9.28 4.02 -0.38
CA ALA A 60 8.51 5.20 -0.71
C ALA A 60 8.56 6.27 0.39
N THR A 61 8.45 5.86 1.66
CA THR A 61 8.54 6.76 2.82
C THR A 61 9.93 7.40 2.91
N ILE A 62 10.99 6.62 2.67
CA ILE A 62 12.37 7.13 2.63
C ILE A 62 12.53 8.15 1.48
N ALA A 63 11.98 7.85 0.29
CA ALA A 63 12.02 8.79 -0.83
C ALA A 63 11.33 10.10 -0.48
N TYR A 64 10.16 10.07 0.14
CA TYR A 64 9.46 11.27 0.60
C TYR A 64 10.27 12.09 1.60
N TYR A 65 10.86 11.45 2.61
CA TYR A 65 11.69 12.16 3.60
C TYR A 65 12.97 12.75 3.00
N ARG A 66 13.57 12.11 1.99
CA ARG A 66 14.70 12.68 1.23
C ARG A 66 14.32 13.96 0.51
N HIS A 67 13.09 14.04 0.00
CA HIS A 67 12.54 15.24 -0.64
C HIS A 67 11.90 16.23 0.35
N LYS A 68 12.10 16.03 1.67
CA LYS A 68 11.51 16.84 2.76
C LYS A 68 9.99 16.88 2.72
N LEU A 69 9.36 15.80 2.23
CA LEU A 69 7.92 15.64 2.16
C LEU A 69 7.40 14.79 3.33
N ALA A 70 6.20 15.09 3.81
CA ALA A 70 5.51 14.28 4.81
C ALA A 70 4.73 13.14 4.15
N VAL A 71 4.68 11.96 4.77
CA VAL A 71 3.97 10.78 4.27
C VAL A 71 2.46 10.93 4.45
N MET A 72 2.03 11.49 5.61
CA MET A 72 0.62 11.82 5.85
C MET A 72 0.37 13.29 5.51
N ARG A 73 -0.48 13.53 4.52
CA ARG A 73 -0.85 14.89 4.14
C ARG A 73 -2.34 15.01 3.89
N LEU A 74 -2.90 16.03 4.51
CA LEU A 74 -4.23 16.56 4.19
C LEU A 74 -4.19 17.55 3.00
N ARG A 75 -3.00 17.82 2.44
CA ARG A 75 -2.80 18.79 1.35
C ARG A 75 -2.11 18.14 0.16
N PRO A 76 -2.40 18.56 -1.08
CA PRO A 76 -1.76 18.06 -2.29
C PRO A 76 -0.23 18.20 -2.23
N GLN A 77 0.48 17.26 -2.85
CA GLN A 77 1.94 17.27 -2.90
C GLN A 77 2.46 18.59 -3.47
N GLN A 78 3.51 19.16 -2.84
CA GLN A 78 4.13 20.40 -3.31
C GLN A 78 5.17 20.16 -4.39
N ARG A 79 5.69 18.94 -4.52
CA ARG A 79 6.67 18.52 -5.53
C ARG A 79 6.31 17.13 -6.04
N LEU A 80 6.52 16.90 -7.32
CA LEU A 80 6.40 15.59 -7.94
C LEU A 80 7.65 14.76 -7.61
N VAL A 81 7.47 13.59 -6.97
CA VAL A 81 8.54 12.66 -6.67
C VAL A 81 8.54 11.58 -7.75
N THR A 82 9.57 11.56 -8.57
CA THR A 82 9.74 10.61 -9.69
C THR A 82 10.98 9.74 -9.56
N SER A 83 11.67 9.79 -8.40
CA SER A 83 12.92 9.08 -8.14
C SER A 83 12.74 7.87 -7.20
N GLY A 84 13.77 7.02 -7.12
CA GLY A 84 13.76 5.83 -6.27
C GLY A 84 12.68 4.84 -6.73
N VAL A 85 11.87 4.32 -5.81
CA VAL A 85 10.80 3.36 -6.12
C VAL A 85 9.73 3.94 -7.05
N PHE A 86 9.58 5.28 -7.12
CA PHE A 86 8.64 5.96 -8.00
C PHE A 86 9.04 5.94 -9.48
N VAL A 87 10.24 5.49 -9.83
CA VAL A 87 10.61 5.19 -11.23
C VAL A 87 9.85 3.95 -11.74
N HIS A 88 9.57 3.00 -10.86
CA HIS A 88 8.99 1.70 -11.22
C HIS A 88 7.46 1.67 -11.08
N LEU A 89 6.91 2.43 -10.14
CA LEU A 89 5.46 2.52 -9.94
C LEU A 89 5.06 3.86 -9.29
N ARG A 90 3.89 4.38 -9.69
CA ARG A 90 3.46 5.72 -9.27
C ARG A 90 2.91 5.77 -7.84
N ASN A 91 2.37 4.65 -7.33
CA ASN A 91 1.66 4.62 -6.04
C ASN A 91 2.21 3.57 -5.06
N PRO A 92 3.54 3.58 -4.76
CA PRO A 92 4.15 2.53 -3.93
C PRO A 92 3.62 2.49 -2.49
N LEU A 93 3.22 3.64 -1.93
CA LEU A 93 2.68 3.72 -0.58
C LEU A 93 1.32 3.01 -0.47
N LEU A 94 0.43 3.25 -1.43
CA LEU A 94 -0.92 2.68 -1.43
C LEU A 94 -0.89 1.22 -1.84
N GLN A 95 -0.08 0.86 -2.84
CA GLN A 95 0.12 -0.53 -3.21
C GLN A 95 0.70 -1.35 -2.05
N GLY A 96 1.69 -0.81 -1.35
CA GLY A 96 2.25 -1.46 -0.18
C GLY A 96 1.23 -1.62 0.95
N TRP A 97 0.36 -0.64 1.18
CA TRP A 97 -0.72 -0.77 2.14
C TRP A 97 -1.69 -1.89 1.76
N TRP A 98 -2.15 -1.90 0.52
CA TRP A 98 -3.02 -2.97 0.02
C TRP A 98 -2.37 -4.35 0.19
N MET A 99 -1.07 -4.49 -0.15
CA MET A 99 -0.33 -5.75 0.00
C MET A 99 -0.21 -6.19 1.46
N LEU A 100 -0.06 -5.27 2.41
CA LEU A 100 -0.08 -5.60 3.84
C LEU A 100 -1.43 -6.18 4.24
N GLN A 101 -2.54 -5.52 3.88
CA GLN A 101 -3.88 -5.99 4.23
C GLN A 101 -4.22 -7.32 3.57
N ALA A 102 -3.95 -7.46 2.25
CA ALA A 102 -4.16 -8.69 1.51
C ALA A 102 -3.28 -9.83 2.04
N GLY A 103 -2.00 -9.55 2.32
CA GLY A 103 -1.06 -10.53 2.83
C GLY A 103 -1.47 -11.11 4.17
N TRP A 104 -1.92 -10.28 5.11
CA TRP A 104 -2.46 -10.76 6.38
C TRP A 104 -3.75 -11.57 6.21
N GLY A 105 -4.68 -11.13 5.32
CA GLY A 105 -5.90 -11.88 5.02
C GLY A 105 -5.61 -13.28 4.44
N VAL A 106 -4.65 -13.36 3.51
CA VAL A 106 -4.19 -14.63 2.92
C VAL A 106 -3.47 -15.50 3.96
N ALA A 107 -2.56 -14.92 4.76
CA ALA A 107 -1.79 -15.67 5.76
C ALA A 107 -2.68 -16.31 6.83
N LEU A 108 -3.70 -15.59 7.31
CA LEU A 108 -4.65 -16.08 8.31
C LEU A 108 -5.83 -16.85 7.69
N GLY A 109 -5.98 -16.84 6.35
CA GLY A 109 -7.05 -17.54 5.64
C GLY A 109 -8.45 -17.05 6.04
N THR A 110 -8.62 -15.73 6.22
CA THR A 110 -9.90 -15.15 6.68
C THR A 110 -10.75 -14.69 5.49
N PRO A 111 -11.94 -15.28 5.23
CA PRO A 111 -12.84 -14.83 4.18
C PRO A 111 -13.17 -13.33 4.27
N ALA A 112 -13.55 -12.84 5.46
CA ALA A 112 -13.84 -11.42 5.66
C ALA A 112 -12.61 -10.53 5.44
N GLY A 113 -11.41 -10.98 5.84
CA GLY A 113 -10.16 -10.27 5.59
C GLY A 113 -9.82 -10.15 4.11
N LEU A 114 -10.09 -11.19 3.32
CA LEU A 114 -9.92 -11.18 1.87
C LEU A 114 -10.92 -10.24 1.18
N LEU A 115 -12.19 -10.27 1.60
CA LEU A 115 -13.20 -9.34 1.11
C LEU A 115 -12.84 -7.88 1.44
N LEU A 116 -12.33 -7.63 2.65
CA LEU A 116 -11.85 -6.32 3.05
C LEU A 116 -10.65 -5.86 2.19
N ALA A 117 -9.71 -6.76 1.90
CA ALA A 117 -8.58 -6.44 1.02
C ALA A 117 -9.04 -6.12 -0.42
N LEU A 118 -10.04 -6.84 -0.94
CA LEU A 118 -10.65 -6.56 -2.24
C LEU A 118 -11.33 -5.18 -2.23
N ALA A 119 -12.17 -4.91 -1.23
CA ALA A 119 -12.84 -3.63 -1.09
C ALA A 119 -11.84 -2.46 -0.97
N LEU A 120 -10.79 -2.63 -0.16
CA LEU A 120 -9.70 -1.66 -0.04
C LEU A 120 -9.03 -1.41 -1.40
N GLY A 121 -8.74 -2.47 -2.18
CA GLY A 121 -8.15 -2.34 -3.51
C GLY A 121 -9.00 -1.50 -4.46
N ILE A 122 -10.32 -1.72 -4.46
CA ILE A 122 -11.28 -0.94 -5.25
C ILE A 122 -11.26 0.54 -4.81
N VAL A 123 -11.37 0.79 -3.51
CA VAL A 123 -11.37 2.16 -2.95
C VAL A 123 -10.06 2.88 -3.28
N LEU A 124 -8.92 2.20 -3.14
CA LEU A 124 -7.62 2.78 -3.47
C LEU A 124 -7.46 3.07 -4.97
N ASP A 125 -8.01 2.24 -5.86
CA ASP A 125 -7.95 2.52 -7.31
C ASP A 125 -8.78 3.76 -7.67
N PHE A 126 -9.97 3.95 -7.07
CA PHE A 126 -10.75 5.17 -7.23
C PHE A 126 -10.02 6.40 -6.65
N TRP A 127 -9.44 6.26 -5.45
CA TRP A 127 -8.68 7.34 -4.83
C TRP A 127 -7.50 7.79 -5.69
N VAL A 128 -6.73 6.83 -6.21
CA VAL A 128 -5.57 7.10 -7.07
C VAL A 128 -5.98 7.79 -8.37
N LYS A 129 -7.10 7.37 -8.99
CA LYS A 129 -7.61 8.04 -10.19
C LYS A 129 -7.91 9.52 -9.93
N TRP A 130 -8.54 9.82 -8.81
CA TRP A 130 -8.82 11.19 -8.39
C TRP A 130 -7.53 11.98 -8.09
N GLU A 131 -6.58 11.39 -7.37
CA GLU A 131 -5.27 11.99 -7.08
C GLU A 131 -4.48 12.28 -8.37
N GLU A 132 -4.50 11.37 -9.34
CA GLU A 132 -3.85 11.56 -10.65
C GLU A 132 -4.41 12.75 -11.43
N LEU A 133 -5.71 13.00 -11.35
CA LEU A 133 -6.33 14.21 -11.96
C LEU A 133 -5.81 15.48 -11.30
N THR A 134 -5.72 15.47 -9.96
CA THR A 134 -5.19 16.61 -9.19
C THR A 134 -3.71 16.86 -9.50
N LEU A 135 -2.92 15.80 -9.63
CA LEU A 135 -1.50 15.90 -9.99
C LEU A 135 -1.30 16.39 -11.42
N ALA A 136 -2.14 15.94 -12.37
CA ALA A 136 -2.10 16.39 -13.74
C ALA A 136 -2.48 17.89 -13.86
N ALA A 137 -3.50 18.34 -13.13
CA ALA A 137 -3.87 19.74 -13.09
C ALA A 137 -2.78 20.62 -12.46
N LYS A 138 -2.04 20.10 -11.49
CA LYS A 138 -1.02 20.85 -10.76
C LYS A 138 0.34 20.90 -11.45
N PHE A 139 0.78 19.78 -12.03
CA PHE A 139 2.12 19.64 -12.60
C PHE A 139 2.14 19.60 -14.13
N GLY A 140 0.96 19.61 -14.78
CA GLY A 140 0.85 19.69 -16.24
C GLY A 140 1.66 18.65 -16.98
N ASP A 141 2.44 19.11 -17.96
CA ASP A 141 3.22 18.24 -18.87
C ASP A 141 4.27 17.38 -18.13
N GLU A 142 4.80 17.85 -17.01
CA GLU A 142 5.76 17.07 -16.20
C GLU A 142 5.09 15.79 -15.67
N TYR A 143 3.85 15.89 -15.17
CA TYR A 143 3.11 14.71 -14.71
C TYR A 143 2.68 13.81 -15.87
N VAL A 144 2.26 14.38 -17.00
CA VAL A 144 1.88 13.62 -18.20
C VAL A 144 3.05 12.79 -18.70
N ALA A 145 4.24 13.39 -18.82
CA ALA A 145 5.46 12.68 -19.20
C ALA A 145 5.87 11.58 -18.20
N TYR A 146 5.72 11.83 -16.90
CA TYR A 146 5.95 10.83 -15.87
C TYR A 146 4.97 9.67 -15.97
N ARG A 147 3.66 9.95 -16.14
CA ARG A 147 2.60 8.96 -16.28
C ARG A 147 2.80 8.06 -17.51
N ALA A 148 3.31 8.60 -18.62
CA ALA A 148 3.55 7.84 -19.85
C ALA A 148 4.61 6.74 -19.67
N ARG A 149 5.62 6.96 -18.81
CA ARG A 149 6.74 6.03 -18.63
C ARG A 149 6.63 5.13 -17.39
N THR A 150 5.78 5.50 -16.41
CA THR A 150 5.69 4.79 -15.12
C THR A 150 4.28 4.22 -14.90
N PRO A 151 4.12 2.91 -14.69
CA PRO A 151 2.82 2.29 -14.45
C PRO A 151 2.22 2.70 -13.10
N ARG A 152 0.87 2.61 -12.99
CA ARG A 152 0.16 2.91 -11.74
C ARG A 152 0.46 1.89 -10.66
N TRP A 153 0.42 0.59 -10.99
CA TRP A 153 0.45 -0.55 -10.07
C TRP A 153 1.58 -1.55 -10.34
N GLY A 154 2.69 -1.14 -10.95
CA GLY A 154 3.90 -1.97 -11.11
C GLY A 154 3.91 -2.92 -12.31
N TRP A 155 2.84 -3.06 -13.08
CA TRP A 155 2.82 -3.74 -14.38
C TRP A 155 2.46 -2.78 -15.49
N ARG A 156 3.21 -2.85 -16.58
CA ARG A 156 2.83 -2.18 -17.83
C ARG A 156 1.68 -2.96 -18.47
N ARG A 157 0.67 -2.24 -18.88
CA ARG A 157 -0.25 -2.75 -19.88
C ARG A 157 0.41 -2.73 -21.25
#